data_fbeba5c5d1317fc06ca4a7446497a22a
#
_entry.id   fbeba5c5d1317fc06ca4a7446497a22a
#
_cell.length_a   1.000
_cell.length_b   1.000
_cell.length_c   1.000
_cell.angle_alpha   90.00
_cell.angle_beta   90.00
_cell.angle_gamma   90.00
#
_symmetry.space_group_name_H-M   'P 1'
#
loop_
_entity.id
_entity.type
_entity.pdbx_description
1 polymer ?
#
loop_
_entity_poly.entity_id
_entity_poly.type
_entity_poly.pdbx_seq_one_letter_code
_entity_poly.pdbx_strand_id
1 'polypeptide(L)'
;PAGLILKDLNLDFGFNIRIKKGIPLSGGLGSSAATAAGVVFAINELLDKKLDKKKMIEYALEGEKVSVSSAHADNIAPCLLGGLTLIRDINSCDVINIPISEFDIVLIHPHIKINTEDARNILPKNIKLTSAINQWGNLASLVYAFSSNNHELNIDIIFLLYYLNHDFLLP
;
A
#
# COMPACT_ATOMS: atom_id res chain seq x y z
N PRO A 1 13.76 -6.68 -6.72
CA PRO A 1 13.68 -5.66 -7.79
C PRO A 1 15.03 -5.34 -8.44
N ALA A 2 16.14 -5.24 -7.65
CA ALA A 2 17.43 -4.80 -8.18
C ALA A 2 17.91 -5.60 -9.40
N GLY A 3 17.88 -6.93 -9.34
CA GLY A 3 18.28 -7.79 -10.47
C GLY A 3 17.46 -7.58 -11.74
N LEU A 4 16.18 -7.27 -11.62
CA LEU A 4 15.32 -6.94 -12.76
C LEU A 4 15.73 -5.60 -13.39
N ILE A 5 15.94 -4.57 -12.57
CA ILE A 5 16.37 -3.25 -13.05
C ILE A 5 17.72 -3.35 -13.77
N LEU A 6 18.69 -4.08 -13.19
CA LEU A 6 19.99 -4.31 -13.83
C LEU A 6 19.85 -4.96 -15.20
N LYS A 7 19.02 -5.99 -15.30
CA LYS A 7 18.78 -6.72 -16.54
C LYS A 7 18.06 -5.87 -17.58
N ASP A 8 16.96 -5.23 -17.20
CA ASP A 8 16.10 -4.49 -18.14
C ASP A 8 16.77 -3.22 -18.68
N LEU A 9 17.60 -2.58 -17.85
CA LEU A 9 18.36 -1.40 -18.25
C LEU A 9 19.76 -1.72 -18.80
N ASN A 10 20.10 -3.02 -18.87
CA ASN A 10 21.40 -3.50 -19.34
C ASN A 10 22.59 -2.79 -18.67
N LEU A 11 22.53 -2.67 -17.34
CA LEU A 11 23.57 -2.02 -16.56
C LEU A 11 24.77 -2.95 -16.39
N ASP A 12 25.99 -2.43 -16.57
CA ASP A 12 27.26 -3.15 -16.49
C ASP A 12 27.88 -3.18 -15.08
N PHE A 13 27.14 -2.66 -14.09
CA PHE A 13 27.54 -2.62 -12.68
C PHE A 13 26.46 -3.25 -11.78
N GLY A 14 26.83 -3.52 -10.53
CA GLY A 14 25.92 -4.06 -9.52
C GLY A 14 25.69 -3.07 -8.38
N PHE A 15 24.75 -3.41 -7.49
CA PHE A 15 24.44 -2.64 -6.30
C PHE A 15 24.82 -3.42 -5.03
N ASN A 16 25.46 -2.72 -4.09
CA ASN A 16 25.60 -3.21 -2.72
C ASN A 16 24.49 -2.57 -1.89
N ILE A 17 23.49 -3.38 -1.50
CA ILE A 17 22.28 -2.89 -0.84
C ILE A 17 22.32 -3.29 0.63
N ARG A 18 22.31 -2.30 1.53
CA ARG A 18 22.16 -2.51 2.97
C ARG A 18 20.79 -2.04 3.41
N ILE A 19 19.96 -2.95 3.95
CA ILE A 19 18.61 -2.65 4.42
C ILE A 19 18.62 -2.53 5.94
N LYS A 20 18.21 -1.37 6.46
CA LYS A 20 17.98 -1.14 7.89
C LYS A 20 16.48 -0.96 8.09
N LYS A 21 15.82 -1.96 8.65
CA LYS A 21 14.37 -1.94 8.87
C LYS A 21 14.01 -1.16 10.14
N GLY A 22 13.18 -0.13 9.99
CA GLY A 22 12.54 0.58 11.09
C GLY A 22 11.09 0.18 11.33
N ILE A 23 10.46 -0.50 10.35
CA ILE A 23 9.07 -0.95 10.44
C ILE A 23 9.03 -2.37 11.03
N PRO A 24 8.24 -2.62 12.10
CA PRO A 24 8.09 -3.95 12.69
C PRO A 24 7.68 -5.01 11.66
N LEU A 25 8.26 -6.20 11.78
CA LEU A 25 7.88 -7.34 10.95
C LEU A 25 6.52 -7.87 11.43
N SER A 26 5.67 -8.28 10.49
CA SER A 26 4.34 -8.85 10.77
C SER A 26 3.39 -7.90 11.54
N GLY A 27 3.64 -6.59 11.49
CA GLY A 27 2.83 -5.57 12.16
C GLY A 27 1.70 -4.99 11.32
N GLY A 28 1.39 -5.55 10.16
CA GLY A 28 0.36 -5.00 9.25
C GLY A 28 0.73 -3.68 8.56
N LEU A 29 1.97 -3.21 8.74
CA LEU A 29 2.44 -1.90 8.25
C LEU A 29 3.16 -1.97 6.90
N GLY A 30 2.99 -3.02 6.13
CA GLY A 30 3.58 -3.14 4.79
C GLY A 30 5.12 -3.18 4.76
N SER A 31 5.78 -3.71 5.80
CA SER A 31 7.25 -3.73 5.92
C SER A 31 7.96 -4.40 4.73
N SER A 32 7.34 -5.41 4.09
CA SER A 32 7.88 -6.06 2.89
C SER A 32 7.83 -5.10 1.69
N ALA A 33 6.65 -4.55 1.43
CA ALA A 33 6.42 -3.59 0.34
C ALA A 33 7.30 -2.35 0.47
N ALA A 34 7.43 -1.80 1.68
CA ALA A 34 8.34 -0.68 1.96
C ALA A 34 9.80 -1.01 1.64
N THR A 35 10.22 -2.28 1.85
CA THR A 35 11.57 -2.72 1.47
C THR A 35 11.73 -2.76 -0.05
N ALA A 36 10.76 -3.34 -0.77
CA ALA A 36 10.79 -3.41 -2.23
C ALA A 36 10.77 -2.01 -2.86
N ALA A 37 9.87 -1.15 -2.38
CA ALA A 37 9.77 0.25 -2.81
C ALA A 37 11.06 1.04 -2.53
N GLY A 38 11.63 0.91 -1.32
CA GLY A 38 12.86 1.59 -0.93
C GLY A 38 14.06 1.19 -1.79
N VAL A 39 14.18 -0.09 -2.15
CA VAL A 39 15.23 -0.56 -3.07
C VAL A 39 15.06 0.06 -4.45
N VAL A 40 13.85 0.05 -5.01
CA VAL A 40 13.59 0.66 -6.32
C VAL A 40 13.86 2.17 -6.30
N PHE A 41 13.38 2.85 -5.27
CA PHE A 41 13.60 4.29 -5.10
C PHE A 41 15.10 4.61 -5.04
N ALA A 42 15.86 3.91 -4.18
CA ALA A 42 17.29 4.14 -4.02
C ALA A 42 18.07 3.90 -5.31
N ILE A 43 17.75 2.83 -6.05
CA ILE A 43 18.35 2.57 -7.36
C ILE A 43 17.99 3.68 -8.34
N ASN A 44 16.71 4.08 -8.40
CA ASN A 44 16.27 5.16 -9.28
C ASN A 44 17.05 6.46 -9.04
N GLU A 45 17.37 6.77 -7.78
CA GLU A 45 18.16 7.96 -7.45
C GLU A 45 19.61 7.88 -7.97
N LEU A 46 20.14 6.69 -8.19
CA LEU A 46 21.48 6.47 -8.75
C LEU A 46 21.51 6.45 -10.29
N LEU A 47 20.35 6.30 -10.95
CA LEU A 47 20.29 6.27 -12.42
C LEU A 47 20.42 7.68 -13.01
N ASP A 48 21.16 7.81 -14.11
CA ASP A 48 21.25 9.06 -14.89
C ASP A 48 19.90 9.42 -15.50
N LYS A 49 19.21 8.43 -16.08
CA LYS A 49 17.85 8.57 -16.57
C LYS A 49 16.85 7.96 -15.59
N LYS A 50 16.11 8.80 -14.91
CA LYS A 50 15.11 8.37 -13.94
C LYS A 50 14.00 7.56 -14.57
N LEU A 51 13.55 6.54 -13.82
CA LEU A 51 12.34 5.77 -14.14
C LEU A 51 11.10 6.63 -13.89
N ASP A 52 10.07 6.42 -14.68
CA ASP A 52 8.76 6.97 -14.37
C ASP A 52 8.10 6.24 -13.18
N LYS A 53 7.08 6.88 -12.60
CA LYS A 53 6.39 6.37 -11.41
C LYS A 53 5.76 4.99 -11.64
N LYS A 54 5.20 4.74 -12.82
CA LYS A 54 4.59 3.47 -13.18
C LYS A 54 5.65 2.36 -13.19
N LYS A 55 6.78 2.61 -13.83
CA LYS A 55 7.87 1.63 -13.93
C LYS A 55 8.48 1.32 -12.56
N MET A 56 8.59 2.31 -11.68
CA MET A 56 9.02 2.09 -10.30
C MET A 56 8.06 1.17 -9.55
N ILE A 57 6.75 1.36 -9.69
CA ILE A 57 5.72 0.50 -9.07
C ILE A 57 5.83 -0.93 -9.63
N GLU A 58 5.95 -1.09 -10.95
CA GLU A 58 6.11 -2.41 -11.60
C GLU A 58 7.31 -3.18 -11.03
N TYR A 59 8.48 -2.57 -10.95
CA TYR A 59 9.68 -3.21 -10.38
C TYR A 59 9.53 -3.55 -8.90
N ALA A 60 8.87 -2.71 -8.13
CA ALA A 60 8.64 -2.97 -6.71
C ALA A 60 7.64 -4.13 -6.51
N LEU A 61 6.57 -4.20 -7.31
CA LEU A 61 5.62 -5.31 -7.33
C LEU A 61 6.29 -6.63 -7.66
N GLU A 62 7.12 -6.68 -8.70
CA GLU A 62 7.87 -7.88 -9.06
C GLU A 62 8.85 -8.29 -7.94
N GLY A 63 9.46 -7.33 -7.26
CA GLY A 63 10.32 -7.59 -6.11
C GLY A 63 9.58 -8.17 -4.92
N GLU A 64 8.34 -7.76 -4.69
CA GLU A 64 7.53 -8.27 -3.59
C GLU A 64 7.02 -9.70 -3.83
N LYS A 65 6.70 -10.07 -5.07
CA LYS A 65 6.27 -11.43 -5.45
C LYS A 65 7.27 -12.52 -5.02
N VAL A 66 8.54 -12.17 -4.86
CA VAL A 66 9.58 -13.12 -4.39
C VAL A 66 9.40 -13.49 -2.92
N SER A 67 8.80 -12.59 -2.11
CA SER A 67 8.66 -12.75 -0.66
C SER A 67 7.25 -13.12 -0.21
N VAL A 68 6.24 -12.88 -1.04
CA VAL A 68 4.82 -13.15 -0.74
C VAL A 68 4.09 -13.71 -1.96
N SER A 69 3.07 -14.52 -1.70
CA SER A 69 2.26 -15.16 -2.76
C SER A 69 1.47 -14.16 -3.64
N SER A 70 1.24 -12.95 -3.14
CA SER A 70 0.57 -11.87 -3.88
C SER A 70 1.21 -10.54 -3.60
N ALA A 71 1.64 -9.81 -4.64
CA ALA A 71 2.17 -8.46 -4.49
C ALA A 71 1.05 -7.45 -4.15
N HIS A 72 1.37 -6.51 -3.29
CA HIS A 72 0.42 -5.56 -2.71
C HIS A 72 0.71 -4.13 -3.18
N ALA A 73 0.06 -3.72 -4.28
CA ALA A 73 0.21 -2.37 -4.82
C ALA A 73 -0.28 -1.29 -3.86
N ASP A 74 -1.27 -1.62 -3.02
CA ASP A 74 -1.81 -0.76 -1.97
C ASP A 74 -0.79 -0.37 -0.90
N ASN A 75 0.26 -1.17 -0.72
CA ASN A 75 1.39 -0.82 0.14
C ASN A 75 2.55 -0.17 -0.64
N ILE A 76 2.82 -0.63 -1.86
CA ILE A 76 3.95 -0.16 -2.68
C ILE A 76 3.72 1.25 -3.20
N ALA A 77 2.53 1.53 -3.75
CA ALA A 77 2.24 2.81 -4.36
C ALA A 77 2.40 3.98 -3.39
N PRO A 78 1.82 3.96 -2.17
CA PRO A 78 2.01 5.06 -1.22
C PRO A 78 3.46 5.20 -0.73
N CYS A 79 4.23 4.10 -0.64
CA CYS A 79 5.66 4.19 -0.32
C CYS A 79 6.49 4.92 -1.37
N LEU A 80 6.11 4.80 -2.65
CA LEU A 80 6.83 5.44 -3.77
C LEU A 80 6.31 6.83 -4.10
N LEU A 81 5.01 7.07 -3.93
CA LEU A 81 4.35 8.31 -4.36
C LEU A 81 4.09 9.29 -3.22
N GLY A 82 4.02 8.79 -2.00
CA GLY A 82 3.56 9.56 -0.85
C GLY A 82 2.06 9.87 -0.88
N GLY A 83 1.56 10.52 0.17
CA GLY A 83 0.17 10.94 0.27
C GLY A 83 -0.85 9.80 0.25
N LEU A 84 -2.06 10.08 -0.18
CA LEU A 84 -3.12 9.10 -0.39
C LEU A 84 -3.08 8.58 -1.82
N THR A 85 -3.04 7.26 -1.99
CA THR A 85 -3.04 6.63 -3.31
C THR A 85 -4.30 5.80 -3.52
N LEU A 86 -4.99 6.04 -4.63
CA LEU A 86 -6.13 5.26 -5.08
C LEU A 86 -5.69 4.34 -6.22
N ILE A 87 -5.77 3.04 -5.99
CA ILE A 87 -5.43 2.03 -7.00
C ILE A 87 -6.71 1.59 -7.69
N ARG A 88 -6.83 1.93 -8.97
CA ARG A 88 -7.99 1.57 -9.79
C ARG A 88 -7.82 0.20 -10.42
N ASP A 89 -6.63 -0.09 -10.90
CA ASP A 89 -6.29 -1.39 -11.47
C ASP A 89 -4.82 -1.71 -11.21
N ILE A 90 -4.58 -2.84 -10.57
CA ILE A 90 -3.24 -3.30 -10.22
C ILE A 90 -2.47 -3.82 -11.44
N ASN A 91 -3.16 -4.42 -12.41
CA ASN A 91 -2.51 -5.07 -13.56
C ASN A 91 -1.95 -4.03 -14.54
N SER A 92 -2.66 -2.92 -14.72
CA SER A 92 -2.21 -1.81 -15.55
C SER A 92 -1.39 -0.77 -14.78
N CYS A 93 -1.19 -0.96 -13.46
CA CYS A 93 -0.61 0.02 -12.55
C CYS A 93 -1.33 1.38 -12.63
N ASP A 94 -2.67 1.35 -12.75
CA ASP A 94 -3.48 2.57 -12.76
C ASP A 94 -3.66 3.08 -11.33
N VAL A 95 -2.79 4.02 -10.97
CA VAL A 95 -2.70 4.60 -9.63
C VAL A 95 -2.89 6.11 -9.70
N ILE A 96 -3.82 6.63 -8.91
CA ILE A 96 -4.06 8.06 -8.73
C ILE A 96 -3.45 8.47 -7.39
N ASN A 97 -2.60 9.48 -7.43
CA ASN A 97 -2.11 10.12 -6.22
C ASN A 97 -3.02 11.31 -5.88
N ILE A 98 -3.61 11.28 -4.70
CA ILE A 98 -4.55 12.29 -4.22
C ILE A 98 -3.78 13.20 -3.27
N PRO A 99 -3.67 14.51 -3.56
CA PRO A 99 -3.08 15.47 -2.65
C PRO A 99 -3.91 15.53 -1.36
N ILE A 100 -3.22 15.47 -0.22
CA ILE A 100 -3.83 15.56 1.10
C ILE A 100 -3.05 16.57 1.94
N SER A 101 -3.74 17.18 2.90
CA SER A 101 -3.10 18.02 3.91
C SER A 101 -2.32 17.17 4.91
N GLU A 102 -1.42 17.80 5.62
CA GLU A 102 -0.75 17.16 6.77
C GLU A 102 -1.77 16.85 7.85
N PHE A 103 -1.65 15.66 8.45
CA PHE A 103 -2.42 15.21 9.60
C PHE A 103 -1.60 14.27 10.47
N ASP A 104 -1.93 14.24 11.75
CA ASP A 104 -1.28 13.36 12.71
C ASP A 104 -1.83 11.94 12.60
N ILE A 105 -0.93 10.95 12.66
CA ILE A 105 -1.30 9.54 12.68
C ILE A 105 -0.92 8.94 14.02
N VAL A 106 -1.88 8.36 14.71
CA VAL A 106 -1.65 7.56 15.92
C VAL A 106 -1.72 6.09 15.57
N LEU A 107 -0.60 5.38 15.78
CA LEU A 107 -0.53 3.95 15.54
C LEU A 107 -0.67 3.19 16.85
N ILE A 108 -1.67 2.34 16.96
CA ILE A 108 -1.86 1.41 18.07
C ILE A 108 -1.55 -0.01 17.58
N HIS A 109 -0.48 -0.61 18.11
CA HIS A 109 -0.08 -1.97 17.74
C HIS A 109 -0.34 -2.91 18.94
N PRO A 110 -1.42 -3.69 18.91
CA PRO A 110 -1.65 -4.73 19.92
C PRO A 110 -0.62 -5.85 19.79
N HIS A 111 -0.22 -6.46 20.91
CA HIS A 111 0.73 -7.59 20.91
C HIS A 111 0.11 -8.91 20.44
N ILE A 112 -0.79 -8.85 19.46
CA ILE A 112 -1.48 -10.00 18.87
C ILE A 112 -0.88 -10.24 17.49
N LYS A 113 -0.38 -11.43 17.26
CA LYS A 113 0.14 -11.83 15.96
C LYS A 113 -1.01 -12.31 15.08
N ILE A 114 -1.34 -11.58 14.03
CA ILE A 114 -2.32 -11.99 13.02
C ILE A 114 -1.56 -12.26 11.72
N ASN A 115 -1.71 -13.48 11.20
CA ASN A 115 -1.18 -13.81 9.89
C ASN A 115 -2.10 -13.21 8.81
N THR A 116 -1.52 -12.52 7.83
CA THR A 116 -2.27 -11.90 6.73
C THR A 116 -3.06 -12.92 5.90
N GLU A 117 -2.55 -14.14 5.75
CA GLU A 117 -3.22 -15.22 5.03
C GLU A 117 -4.46 -15.69 5.79
N ASP A 118 -4.35 -15.88 7.10
CA ASP A 118 -5.48 -16.28 7.96
C ASP A 118 -6.57 -15.20 7.95
N ALA A 119 -6.17 -13.92 8.08
CA ALA A 119 -7.10 -12.81 8.02
C ALA A 119 -7.87 -12.73 6.68
N ARG A 120 -7.24 -13.11 5.57
CA ARG A 120 -7.91 -13.17 4.25
C ARG A 120 -8.86 -14.35 4.11
N ASN A 121 -8.51 -15.49 4.69
CA ASN A 121 -9.30 -16.72 4.58
C ASN A 121 -10.66 -16.63 5.30
N ILE A 122 -10.78 -15.75 6.29
CA ILE A 122 -12.05 -15.52 7.00
C ILE A 122 -12.96 -14.51 6.28
N LEU A 123 -12.47 -13.79 5.26
CA LEU A 123 -13.30 -12.83 4.53
C LEU A 123 -14.40 -13.56 3.73
N PRO A 124 -15.64 -13.04 3.75
CA PRO A 124 -16.73 -13.62 2.98
C PRO A 124 -16.46 -13.47 1.47
N LYS A 125 -16.75 -14.53 0.72
CA LYS A 125 -16.62 -14.53 -0.75
C LYS A 125 -17.69 -13.68 -1.44
N ASN A 126 -18.82 -13.46 -0.79
CA ASN A 126 -19.94 -12.67 -1.30
C ASN A 126 -20.46 -11.75 -0.22
N ILE A 127 -20.86 -10.55 -0.60
CA ILE A 127 -21.46 -9.55 0.28
C ILE A 127 -22.81 -9.09 -0.26
N LYS A 128 -23.70 -8.61 0.61
CA LYS A 128 -24.97 -8.04 0.20
C LYS A 128 -24.72 -6.75 -0.62
N LEU A 129 -25.50 -6.57 -1.68
CA LEU A 129 -25.38 -5.35 -2.52
C LEU A 129 -25.57 -4.07 -1.71
N THR A 130 -26.48 -4.05 -0.74
CA THR A 130 -26.68 -2.89 0.16
C THR A 130 -25.43 -2.57 0.98
N SER A 131 -24.71 -3.59 1.48
CA SER A 131 -23.46 -3.39 2.20
C SER A 131 -22.35 -2.85 1.25
N ALA A 132 -22.29 -3.37 0.03
CA ALA A 132 -21.34 -2.88 -0.98
C ALA A 132 -21.59 -1.40 -1.32
N ILE A 133 -22.86 -1.00 -1.54
CA ILE A 133 -23.24 0.38 -1.85
C ILE A 133 -22.85 1.32 -0.69
N ASN A 134 -23.09 0.91 0.56
CA ASN A 134 -22.70 1.69 1.72
C ASN A 134 -21.18 1.86 1.81
N GLN A 135 -20.42 0.78 1.57
CA GLN A 135 -18.96 0.85 1.58
C GLN A 135 -18.39 1.73 0.46
N TRP A 136 -18.98 1.70 -0.72
CA TRP A 136 -18.57 2.59 -1.81
C TRP A 136 -18.82 4.06 -1.48
N GLY A 137 -19.97 4.36 -0.84
CA GLY A 137 -20.27 5.70 -0.33
C GLY A 137 -19.26 6.15 0.73
N ASN A 138 -18.93 5.28 1.69
CA ASN A 138 -17.95 5.58 2.74
C ASN A 138 -16.55 5.80 2.15
N LEU A 139 -16.13 4.97 1.20
CA LEU A 139 -14.84 5.15 0.52
C LEU A 139 -14.77 6.46 -0.25
N ALA A 140 -15.81 6.80 -1.00
CA ALA A 140 -15.89 8.08 -1.72
C ALA A 140 -15.87 9.28 -0.78
N SER A 141 -16.59 9.18 0.34
CA SER A 141 -16.61 10.22 1.37
C SER A 141 -15.23 10.37 2.05
N LEU A 142 -14.51 9.29 2.29
CA LEU A 142 -13.15 9.33 2.85
C LEU A 142 -12.19 10.06 1.90
N VAL A 143 -12.23 9.73 0.61
CA VAL A 143 -11.41 10.40 -0.41
C VAL A 143 -11.74 11.89 -0.48
N TYR A 144 -13.03 12.24 -0.45
CA TYR A 144 -13.48 13.63 -0.42
C TYR A 144 -12.98 14.36 0.83
N ALA A 145 -13.12 13.75 1.99
CA ALA A 145 -12.72 14.35 3.27
C ALA A 145 -11.21 14.68 3.29
N PHE A 146 -10.36 13.76 2.84
CA PHE A 146 -8.92 14.00 2.73
C PHE A 146 -8.58 15.08 1.69
N SER A 147 -9.23 15.06 0.53
CA SER A 147 -8.96 16.04 -0.53
C SER A 147 -9.50 17.43 -0.22
N SER A 148 -10.56 17.54 0.59
CA SER A 148 -11.19 18.82 1.00
C SER A 148 -10.72 19.34 2.36
N ASN A 149 -9.80 18.63 3.02
CA ASN A 149 -9.33 18.96 4.37
C ASN A 149 -10.45 19.00 5.43
N ASN A 150 -11.47 18.17 5.26
CA ASN A 150 -12.58 18.06 6.19
C ASN A 150 -12.28 17.02 7.29
N HIS A 151 -11.65 17.46 8.36
CA HIS A 151 -11.20 16.58 9.45
C HIS A 151 -12.33 15.93 10.23
N GLU A 152 -13.47 16.60 10.42
CA GLU A 152 -14.61 16.04 11.13
C GLU A 152 -15.17 14.83 10.39
N LEU A 153 -15.38 14.96 9.09
CA LEU A 153 -15.85 13.85 8.24
C LEU A 153 -14.84 12.69 8.20
N ASN A 154 -13.53 12.96 8.25
CA ASN A 154 -12.49 11.94 8.31
C ASN A 154 -12.62 11.05 9.54
N ILE A 155 -12.81 11.63 10.72
CA ILE A 155 -12.91 10.89 11.98
C ILE A 155 -14.10 9.94 11.95
N ASP A 156 -15.26 10.43 11.56
CA ASP A 156 -16.49 9.63 11.50
C ASP A 156 -16.37 8.44 10.55
N ILE A 157 -15.77 8.64 9.37
CA ILE A 157 -15.63 7.59 8.36
C ILE A 157 -14.59 6.56 8.77
N ILE A 158 -13.46 6.96 9.34
CA ILE A 158 -12.43 6.03 9.81
C ILE A 158 -13.00 5.17 10.94
N PHE A 159 -13.76 5.75 11.86
CA PHE A 159 -14.43 5.04 12.93
C PHE A 159 -15.46 4.03 12.38
N LEU A 160 -16.25 4.44 11.41
CA LEU A 160 -17.25 3.60 10.74
C LEU A 160 -16.61 2.43 9.99
N LEU A 161 -15.50 2.64 9.28
CA LEU A 161 -14.75 1.58 8.61
C LEU A 161 -14.17 0.57 9.61
N TYR A 162 -13.70 1.02 10.77
CA TYR A 162 -13.23 0.15 11.85
C TYR A 162 -14.37 -0.74 12.39
N TYR A 163 -15.53 -0.15 12.71
CA TYR A 163 -16.69 -0.90 13.21
C TYR A 163 -17.24 -1.89 12.20
N LEU A 164 -17.35 -1.50 10.94
CA LEU A 164 -17.85 -2.38 9.87
C LEU A 164 -16.92 -3.57 9.62
N ASN A 165 -15.61 -3.39 9.75
CA ASN A 165 -14.66 -4.48 9.69
C ASN A 165 -14.75 -5.39 10.93
N HIS A 166 -15.06 -4.85 12.09
CA HIS A 166 -15.20 -5.61 13.33
C HIS A 166 -16.46 -6.49 13.33
N ASP A 167 -17.58 -5.98 12.80
CA ASP A 167 -18.82 -6.74 12.65
C ASP A 167 -18.71 -7.88 11.60
N PHE A 168 -17.73 -7.79 10.68
CA PHE A 168 -17.39 -8.85 9.72
C PHE A 168 -16.45 -9.92 10.28
N LEU A 169 -15.74 -9.64 11.37
CA LEU A 169 -14.69 -10.51 11.92
C LEU A 169 -15.12 -11.27 13.17
N LEU A 170 -16.31 -11.00 13.72
CA LEU A 170 -16.86 -11.75 14.84
C LEU A 170 -18.05 -12.61 14.38
N PRO A 171 -18.07 -13.91 14.73
CA PRO A 171 -19.15 -14.83 14.41
C PRO A 171 -20.44 -14.44 15.13
#